data_e23f0e58028d875bccdbc0375c02afb0
#
_entry.id   e23f0e58028d875bccdbc0375c02afb0
#
_cell.length_a   1.000
_cell.length_b   1.000
_cell.length_c   1.000
_cell.angle_alpha   90.00
_cell.angle_beta   90.00
_cell.angle_gamma   90.00
#
_symmetry.space_group_name_H-M   'P 1'
#
loop_
_entity.id
_entity.type
_entity.pdbx_description
1 polymer ?
#
loop_
_entity_poly.entity_id
_entity_poly.type
_entity_poly.pdbx_seq_one_letter_code
_entity_poly.pdbx_strand_id
1 'polypeptide(L)'
;MAKKFIEVQNDVIQKYRITLDEHSSCWGRCHAHVKQRRICKWHPKNSVQSTFDLLHEVGHVETTKSNMRRCESEFYATQWAIDRASEYGIEIPKSVIKAYQDYIDMELARGIRRHGKGYNLNLNLKVGD
;
A
#
# COMPACT_ATOMS: atom_id res chain seq x y z
N MET A 1 3.90 13.38 -20.86
CA MET A 1 3.25 13.73 -19.64
C MET A 1 4.06 13.46 -18.42
N ALA A 2 5.23 14.08 -18.37
CA ALA A 2 6.18 13.85 -17.30
C ALA A 2 5.63 14.18 -15.91
N LYS A 3 4.63 15.07 -15.81
CA LYS A 3 4.07 15.49 -14.52
C LYS A 3 2.89 14.66 -14.03
N LYS A 4 2.39 13.71 -14.82
CA LYS A 4 1.17 12.99 -14.49
C LYS A 4 1.24 12.28 -13.12
N PHE A 5 2.31 11.53 -12.88
CA PHE A 5 2.44 10.77 -11.63
C PHE A 5 2.67 11.69 -10.44
N ILE A 6 3.46 12.74 -10.62
CA ILE A 6 3.67 13.73 -9.55
C ILE A 6 2.36 14.42 -9.19
N GLU A 7 1.54 14.75 -10.17
CA GLU A 7 0.24 15.37 -9.91
C GLU A 7 -0.68 14.45 -9.11
N VAL A 8 -0.74 13.17 -9.46
CA VAL A 8 -1.52 12.20 -8.71
C VAL A 8 -1.00 12.07 -7.28
N GLN A 9 0.32 12.00 -7.11
CA GLN A 9 0.94 11.90 -5.79
C GLN A 9 0.55 13.09 -4.92
N ASN A 10 0.64 14.30 -5.45
CA ASN A 10 0.26 15.52 -4.72
C ASN A 10 -1.21 15.52 -4.37
N ASP A 11 -2.07 15.10 -5.28
CA ASP A 11 -3.51 15.01 -5.04
C ASP A 11 -3.83 14.03 -3.91
N VAL A 12 -3.19 12.86 -3.92
CA VAL A 12 -3.39 11.83 -2.91
C VAL A 12 -2.96 12.35 -1.52
N ILE A 13 -1.78 12.96 -1.45
CA ILE A 13 -1.25 13.49 -0.19
C ILE A 13 -2.21 14.53 0.39
N GLN A 14 -2.71 15.43 -0.43
CA GLN A 14 -3.61 16.48 -0.01
C GLN A 14 -4.99 15.93 0.35
N LYS A 15 -5.56 15.09 -0.51
CA LYS A 15 -6.92 14.55 -0.33
C LYS A 15 -7.04 13.71 0.94
N TYR A 16 -6.04 12.89 1.22
CA TYR A 16 -6.07 11.98 2.37
C TYR A 16 -5.34 12.55 3.58
N ARG A 17 -4.92 13.82 3.52
CA ARG A 17 -4.31 14.54 4.63
C ARG A 17 -3.09 13.81 5.19
N ILE A 18 -2.18 13.46 4.30
CA ILE A 18 -0.98 12.71 4.66
C ILE A 18 0.15 13.67 5.00
N THR A 19 0.87 13.38 6.07
CA THR A 19 2.11 14.07 6.40
C THR A 19 3.29 13.21 5.95
N LEU A 20 4.19 13.81 5.18
CA LEU A 20 5.40 13.11 4.76
C LEU A 20 6.52 13.40 5.75
N ASP A 21 7.23 12.36 6.16
CA ASP A 21 8.40 12.48 7.03
C ASP A 21 9.64 12.05 6.24
N GLU A 22 10.30 13.01 5.63
CA GLU A 22 11.48 12.77 4.81
C GLU A 22 12.76 12.60 5.61
N HIS A 23 12.77 13.12 6.83
CA HIS A 23 13.93 13.11 7.72
C HIS A 23 13.77 12.14 8.88
N SER A 24 12.97 11.15 8.67
CA SER A 24 12.63 10.18 9.70
C SER A 24 13.85 9.39 10.16
N SER A 25 13.94 9.16 11.47
CA SER A 25 14.88 8.22 12.06
C SER A 25 14.41 6.78 11.92
N CYS A 26 13.27 6.56 11.30
CA CYS A 26 12.73 5.22 11.07
C CYS A 26 13.67 4.40 10.19
N TRP A 27 13.71 3.10 10.47
CA TRP A 27 14.53 2.15 9.72
C TRP A 27 13.74 1.51 8.60
N GLY A 28 14.45 1.13 7.53
CA GLY A 28 13.91 0.28 6.48
C GLY A 28 13.22 1.02 5.35
N ARG A 29 12.26 0.34 4.75
CA ARG A 29 11.53 0.79 3.56
C ARG A 29 10.50 1.86 3.94
N CYS A 30 9.89 2.48 2.94
CA CYS A 30 8.77 3.37 3.20
C CYS A 30 7.69 2.63 3.98
N HIS A 31 7.06 3.32 4.90
CA HIS A 31 6.04 2.73 5.76
C HIS A 31 5.13 3.80 6.31
N ALA A 32 3.97 3.38 6.82
CA ALA A 32 2.97 4.29 7.35
C ALA A 32 2.87 4.19 8.87
N HIS A 33 2.71 5.35 9.50
CA HIS A 33 2.26 5.44 10.89
C HIS A 33 0.78 5.78 10.84
N VAL A 34 -0.06 4.76 10.99
CA VAL A 34 -1.48 4.84 10.69
C VAL A 34 -2.21 5.93 11.49
N LYS A 35 -2.05 5.92 12.81
CA LYS A 35 -2.75 6.89 13.68
C LYS A 35 -2.35 8.33 13.40
N GLN A 36 -1.12 8.53 12.99
CA GLN A 36 -0.56 9.86 12.74
C GLN A 36 -0.76 10.32 11.31
N ARG A 37 -1.30 9.46 10.45
CA ARG A 37 -1.46 9.70 9.02
C ARG A 37 -0.16 10.18 8.39
N ARG A 38 0.95 9.54 8.77
CA ARG A 38 2.29 9.92 8.36
C ARG A 38 2.95 8.80 7.59
N ILE A 39 3.63 9.14 6.50
CA ILE A 39 4.38 8.19 5.68
C ILE A 39 5.86 8.57 5.75
N CYS A 40 6.69 7.57 6.06
CA CYS A 40 8.13 7.72 6.21
C CYS A 40 8.86 7.06 5.05
N LYS A 41 10.01 7.61 4.68
CA LYS A 41 10.93 7.01 3.71
C LYS A 41 10.38 6.90 2.29
N TRP A 42 9.35 7.65 1.97
CA TRP A 42 8.85 7.76 0.61
C TRP A 42 9.21 9.14 0.07
N HIS A 43 9.65 9.18 -1.20
CA HIS A 43 10.01 10.44 -1.86
C HIS A 43 9.27 10.55 -3.18
N PRO A 44 8.82 11.74 -3.57
CA PRO A 44 8.18 11.95 -4.86
C PRO A 44 9.09 11.53 -6.01
N LYS A 45 8.53 10.80 -6.95
CA LYS A 45 9.25 10.38 -8.14
C LYS A 45 8.24 10.16 -9.26
N ASN A 46 8.57 10.63 -10.45
CA ASN A 46 7.63 10.54 -11.57
C ASN A 46 7.64 9.15 -12.19
N SER A 47 7.07 8.20 -11.46
CA SER A 47 7.00 6.80 -11.90
C SER A 47 5.74 6.14 -11.37
N VAL A 48 5.29 5.10 -12.07
CA VAL A 48 4.14 4.31 -11.62
C VAL A 48 4.46 3.57 -10.32
N GLN A 49 5.68 3.08 -10.19
CA GLN A 49 6.09 2.34 -8.98
C GLN A 49 6.03 3.24 -7.74
N SER A 50 6.59 4.44 -7.83
CA SER A 50 6.57 5.38 -6.70
C SER A 50 5.14 5.79 -6.36
N THR A 51 4.30 5.97 -7.35
CA THR A 51 2.88 6.31 -7.15
C THR A 51 2.17 5.17 -6.44
N PHE A 52 2.38 3.93 -6.89
CA PHE A 52 1.73 2.78 -6.28
C PHE A 52 2.23 2.54 -4.85
N ASP A 53 3.52 2.72 -4.61
CA ASP A 53 4.08 2.62 -3.26
C ASP A 53 3.43 3.64 -2.32
N LEU A 54 3.24 4.88 -2.79
CA LEU A 54 2.52 5.88 -2.01
C LEU A 54 1.07 5.44 -1.74
N LEU A 55 0.36 5.00 -2.76
CA LEU A 55 -1.02 4.56 -2.60
C LEU A 55 -1.12 3.39 -1.63
N HIS A 56 -0.17 2.46 -1.66
CA HIS A 56 -0.14 1.34 -0.73
C HIS A 56 0.01 1.83 0.73
N GLU A 57 0.93 2.77 0.98
CA GLU A 57 1.10 3.29 2.33
C GLU A 57 -0.10 4.10 2.79
N VAL A 58 -0.70 4.90 1.90
CA VAL A 58 -1.94 5.60 2.21
C VAL A 58 -3.06 4.58 2.47
N GLY A 59 -3.06 3.48 1.72
CA GLY A 59 -3.98 2.37 1.95
C GLY A 59 -3.91 1.83 3.37
N HIS A 60 -2.70 1.70 3.92
CA HIS A 60 -2.54 1.32 5.32
C HIS A 60 -3.21 2.33 6.25
N VAL A 61 -3.03 3.62 5.99
CA VAL A 61 -3.64 4.67 6.79
C VAL A 61 -5.17 4.58 6.73
N GLU A 62 -5.72 4.32 5.55
CA GLU A 62 -7.17 4.35 5.33
C GLU A 62 -7.87 3.06 5.75
N THR A 63 -7.19 1.92 5.73
CA THR A 63 -7.85 0.62 5.91
C THR A 63 -7.45 -0.15 7.17
N THR A 64 -6.31 0.15 7.78
CA THR A 64 -5.83 -0.64 8.92
C THR A 64 -6.67 -0.39 10.17
N LYS A 65 -7.12 -1.49 10.80
CA LYS A 65 -7.88 -1.48 12.05
C LYS A 65 -7.10 -2.20 13.12
N SER A 66 -7.41 -1.89 14.39
CA SER A 66 -6.62 -2.35 15.54
C SER A 66 -6.51 -3.86 15.68
N ASN A 67 -7.52 -4.63 15.24
CA ASN A 67 -7.54 -6.09 15.39
C ASN A 67 -7.16 -6.82 14.09
N MET A 68 -6.62 -6.10 13.15
CA MET A 68 -6.30 -6.66 11.84
C MET A 68 -5.01 -7.45 11.89
N ARG A 69 -5.01 -8.63 11.27
CA ARG A 69 -3.80 -9.43 11.10
C ARG A 69 -2.89 -8.77 10.08
N ARG A 70 -1.58 -9.04 10.18
CA ARG A 70 -0.62 -8.41 9.28
C ARG A 70 -0.92 -8.69 7.80
N CYS A 71 -1.22 -9.95 7.46
CA CYS A 71 -1.55 -10.30 6.08
C CYS A 71 -2.81 -9.59 5.59
N GLU A 72 -3.80 -9.41 6.47
CA GLU A 72 -5.01 -8.66 6.14
C GLU A 72 -4.70 -7.19 5.91
N SER A 73 -3.88 -6.58 6.78
CA SER A 73 -3.48 -5.19 6.64
C SER A 73 -2.78 -4.96 5.30
N GLU A 74 -1.86 -5.85 4.93
CA GLU A 74 -1.16 -5.74 3.65
C GLU A 74 -2.12 -5.93 2.48
N PHE A 75 -3.04 -6.88 2.59
CA PHE A 75 -4.02 -7.12 1.54
C PHE A 75 -4.93 -5.92 1.32
N TYR A 76 -5.54 -5.41 2.37
CA TYR A 76 -6.50 -4.31 2.24
C TYR A 76 -5.81 -3.02 1.79
N ALA A 77 -4.60 -2.75 2.26
CA ALA A 77 -3.85 -1.59 1.79
C ALA A 77 -3.54 -1.68 0.29
N THR A 78 -3.13 -2.86 -0.17
CA THR A 78 -2.80 -3.07 -1.57
C THR A 78 -4.07 -3.02 -2.44
N GLN A 79 -5.15 -3.64 -1.99
CA GLN A 79 -6.41 -3.59 -2.74
C GLN A 79 -6.93 -2.17 -2.85
N TRP A 80 -6.85 -1.40 -1.77
CA TRP A 80 -7.20 0.02 -1.78
C TRP A 80 -6.36 0.77 -2.82
N ALA A 81 -5.07 0.49 -2.86
CA ALA A 81 -4.16 1.13 -3.82
C ALA A 81 -4.51 0.80 -5.26
N ILE A 82 -4.86 -0.45 -5.54
CA ILE A 82 -5.28 -0.87 -6.88
C ILE A 82 -6.55 -0.11 -7.29
N ASP A 83 -7.52 -0.03 -6.39
CA ASP A 83 -8.78 0.64 -6.67
C ASP A 83 -8.59 2.14 -6.90
N ARG A 84 -7.74 2.77 -6.10
CA ARG A 84 -7.45 4.21 -6.27
C ARG A 84 -6.68 4.47 -7.56
N ALA A 85 -5.71 3.62 -7.88
CA ALA A 85 -4.96 3.75 -9.13
C ALA A 85 -5.92 3.71 -10.34
N SER A 86 -6.88 2.80 -10.29
CA SER A 86 -7.90 2.69 -11.34
C SER A 86 -8.71 3.99 -11.46
N GLU A 87 -9.10 4.58 -10.35
CA GLU A 87 -9.82 5.86 -10.36
C GLU A 87 -9.02 6.99 -10.99
N TYR A 88 -7.71 6.98 -10.82
CA TYR A 88 -6.82 7.95 -11.44
C TYR A 88 -6.46 7.61 -12.90
N GLY A 89 -6.98 6.51 -13.41
CA GLY A 89 -6.65 6.06 -14.76
C GLY A 89 -5.24 5.54 -14.91
N ILE A 90 -4.64 5.08 -13.82
CA ILE A 90 -3.27 4.55 -13.84
C ILE A 90 -3.33 3.03 -13.95
N GLU A 91 -2.66 2.51 -14.99
CA GLU A 91 -2.54 1.07 -15.17
C GLU A 91 -1.30 0.58 -14.43
N ILE A 92 -1.51 -0.34 -13.50
CA ILE A 92 -0.42 -0.91 -12.71
C ILE A 92 0.11 -2.15 -13.42
N PRO A 93 1.43 -2.25 -13.66
CA PRO A 93 1.99 -3.42 -14.30
C PRO A 93 1.69 -4.70 -13.53
N LYS A 94 1.46 -5.78 -14.26
CA LYS A 94 1.17 -7.09 -13.64
C LYS A 94 2.30 -7.55 -12.74
N SER A 95 3.54 -7.22 -13.08
CA SER A 95 4.70 -7.58 -12.25
C SER A 95 4.65 -6.91 -10.87
N VAL A 96 4.16 -5.68 -10.81
CA VAL A 96 4.00 -4.97 -9.54
C VAL A 96 2.91 -5.63 -8.70
N ILE A 97 1.76 -5.93 -9.31
CA ILE A 97 0.66 -6.61 -8.62
C ILE A 97 1.13 -7.96 -8.09
N LYS A 98 1.86 -8.72 -8.92
CA LYS A 98 2.37 -10.04 -8.50
C LYS A 98 3.32 -9.93 -7.32
N ALA A 99 4.21 -8.94 -7.32
CA ALA A 99 5.15 -8.74 -6.21
C ALA A 99 4.40 -8.48 -4.90
N TYR A 100 3.37 -7.66 -4.93
CA TYR A 100 2.56 -7.40 -3.75
C TYR A 100 1.75 -8.62 -3.32
N GLN A 101 1.20 -9.37 -4.29
CA GLN A 101 0.49 -10.61 -3.97
C GLN A 101 1.42 -11.64 -3.32
N ASP A 102 2.63 -11.78 -3.83
CA ASP A 102 3.62 -12.71 -3.27
C ASP A 102 3.96 -12.34 -1.83
N TYR A 103 4.06 -11.04 -1.55
CA TYR A 103 4.31 -10.58 -0.19
C TYR A 103 3.14 -10.89 0.75
N ILE A 104 1.90 -10.68 0.28
CA ILE A 104 0.70 -11.02 1.04
C ILE A 104 0.66 -12.52 1.34
N ASP A 105 0.95 -13.34 0.33
CA ASP A 105 0.99 -14.79 0.47
C ASP A 105 2.03 -15.23 1.48
N MET A 106 3.19 -14.58 1.47
CA MET A 106 4.26 -14.86 2.44
C MET A 106 3.80 -14.55 3.88
N GLU A 107 3.15 -13.40 4.08
CA GLU A 107 2.65 -13.02 5.39
C GLU A 107 1.52 -13.95 5.85
N LEU A 108 0.66 -14.37 4.93
CA LEU A 108 -0.40 -15.33 5.24
C LEU A 108 0.20 -16.68 5.67
N ALA A 109 1.19 -17.18 4.91
CA ALA A 109 1.87 -18.43 5.24
C ALA A 109 2.55 -18.34 6.61
N ARG A 110 3.16 -17.21 6.93
CA ARG A 110 3.78 -16.96 8.23
C ARG A 110 2.74 -17.00 9.34
N GLY A 111 1.57 -16.39 9.11
CA GLY A 111 0.47 -16.39 10.06
C GLY A 111 -0.06 -17.80 10.32
N ILE A 112 -0.21 -18.60 9.26
CA ILE A 112 -0.67 -19.99 9.39
C ILE A 112 0.33 -20.80 10.23
N ARG A 113 1.62 -20.64 9.98
CA ARG A 113 2.65 -21.34 10.76
C ARG A 113 2.61 -20.99 12.24
N ARG A 114 2.30 -19.73 12.57
CA ARG A 114 2.29 -19.26 13.96
C ARG A 114 0.97 -19.53 14.68
N HIS A 115 -0.13 -19.48 13.97
CA HIS A 115 -1.46 -19.45 14.58
C HIS A 115 -2.37 -20.61 14.17
N GLY A 116 -1.95 -21.43 13.21
CA GLY A 116 -2.68 -22.65 12.84
C GLY A 116 -3.82 -22.42 11.87
N LYS A 117 -4.68 -23.43 11.78
CA LYS A 117 -5.73 -23.53 10.75
C LYS A 117 -6.76 -22.41 10.73
N GLY A 118 -7.03 -21.80 11.88
CA GLY A 118 -7.97 -20.68 11.96
C GLY A 118 -7.53 -19.44 11.19
N TYR A 119 -6.32 -19.46 10.65
CA TYR A 119 -5.73 -18.38 9.89
C TYR A 119 -5.93 -18.54 8.37
N ASN A 120 -6.79 -19.45 7.95
CA ASN A 120 -7.01 -19.71 6.53
C ASN A 120 -7.90 -18.63 5.93
N LEU A 121 -7.27 -17.67 5.26
CA LEU A 121 -7.93 -16.50 4.68
C LEU A 121 -7.76 -16.50 3.16
N ASN A 122 -8.75 -15.98 2.45
CA ASN A 122 -8.67 -15.78 1.01
C ASN A 122 -8.29 -14.34 0.73
N LEU A 123 -7.00 -14.10 0.51
CA LEU A 123 -6.45 -12.75 0.33
C LEU A 123 -5.87 -12.60 -1.08
N ASN A 124 -6.70 -12.75 -2.09
CA ASN A 124 -6.31 -12.62 -3.48
C ASN A 124 -6.70 -11.25 -4.01
N LEU A 125 -5.70 -10.51 -4.50
CA LEU A 125 -5.92 -9.19 -5.08
C LEU A 125 -6.77 -9.28 -6.33
N LYS A 126 -7.65 -8.30 -6.51
CA LYS A 126 -8.51 -8.19 -7.68
C LYS A 126 -8.21 -6.90 -8.41
N VAL A 127 -7.86 -7.04 -9.68
CA VAL A 127 -7.68 -5.89 -10.56
C VAL A 127 -8.94 -5.76 -11.39
N GLY A 128 -9.58 -4.61 -11.31
CA GLY A 128 -10.80 -4.35 -12.05
C GLY A 128 -10.57 -4.40 -13.54
N ASP A 129 -11.60 -4.74 -14.28
CA ASP A 129 -11.59 -4.74 -15.74
C ASP A 129 -11.86 -3.37 -16.32
#